data_8954ed8b776862754fa51c04797bdae7
#
_entry.id   8954ed8b776862754fa51c04797bdae7
#
_cell.length_a   1.000
_cell.length_b   1.000
_cell.length_c   1.000
_cell.angle_alpha   90.00
_cell.angle_beta   90.00
_cell.angle_gamma   90.00
#
_symmetry.space_group_name_H-M   'P 1'
#
loop_
_entity.id
_entity.type
_entity.pdbx_description
1 polymer ?
#
loop_
_entity_poly.entity_id
_entity_poly.type
_entity_poly.pdbx_seq_one_letter_code
_entity_poly.pdbx_strand_id
1 'polypeptide(L)'
;MSEYFRYSTTPANPAMTAPAPLASSKEVFEKMMAAKQVNDGNYWSVMREVFASDFENLPKERFKVWASVMTVPFMTRARFFDYFAAVLPAAKENSKIRYALEDPDIGITEQDRGIYNLFEDFTTSMNRIQHMAHLVMNGWTPEKLAELDTIVELGGGIGDMADIVYKLGFKGKYVIYDFAEVGAIQKWYHDQLGHTNIVHTSDVNDLFDADLMIGTWSFTEMPIDLRN
;
A
#
# COMPACT_ATOMS: atom_id res chain seq x y z
N MET A 1 -30.12 -5.07 -7.83
CA MET A 1 -28.89 -4.88 -7.01
C MET A 1 -28.36 -6.26 -6.70
N SER A 2 -27.19 -6.60 -7.25
CA SER A 2 -26.72 -7.98 -7.27
C SER A 2 -26.15 -8.41 -5.93
N GLU A 3 -26.32 -9.67 -5.58
CA GLU A 3 -25.90 -10.34 -4.35
C GLU A 3 -24.38 -10.37 -4.08
N TYR A 4 -23.54 -9.70 -4.90
CA TYR A 4 -22.08 -9.88 -4.86
C TYR A 4 -21.31 -8.90 -3.99
N PHE A 5 -21.93 -7.82 -3.54
CA PHE A 5 -21.29 -6.87 -2.61
C PHE A 5 -22.32 -6.48 -1.54
N ARG A 6 -22.39 -7.26 -0.51
CA ARG A 6 -23.05 -6.82 0.71
C ARG A 6 -22.05 -5.94 1.46
N TYR A 7 -22.37 -4.66 1.56
CA TYR A 7 -21.74 -3.85 2.59
C TYR A 7 -22.13 -4.48 3.92
N SER A 8 -21.17 -4.65 4.82
CA SER A 8 -21.51 -4.94 6.21
C SER A 8 -22.39 -3.78 6.70
N THR A 9 -23.71 -3.97 6.67
CA THR A 9 -24.67 -3.07 7.29
C THR A 9 -24.74 -3.33 8.80
N THR A 10 -24.02 -4.35 9.26
CA THR A 10 -23.79 -4.53 10.68
C THR A 10 -22.92 -3.36 11.12
N PRO A 11 -23.42 -2.46 11.99
CA PRO A 11 -22.56 -1.44 12.57
C PRO A 11 -21.35 -2.19 13.13
N ALA A 12 -20.14 -1.74 12.75
CA ALA A 12 -18.90 -2.30 13.24
C ALA A 12 -19.12 -2.54 14.73
N ASN A 13 -19.01 -3.81 15.14
CA ASN A 13 -19.28 -4.19 16.51
C ASN A 13 -18.55 -3.16 17.39
N PRO A 14 -19.24 -2.34 18.20
CA PRO A 14 -18.61 -1.30 18.97
C PRO A 14 -17.56 -1.85 19.96
N ALA A 15 -17.51 -3.17 20.13
CA ALA A 15 -16.43 -3.87 20.83
C ALA A 15 -15.19 -4.13 19.96
N MET A 16 -15.23 -3.93 18.64
CA MET A 16 -14.05 -3.94 17.78
C MET A 16 -13.49 -2.50 17.69
N THR A 17 -12.95 -2.02 18.78
CA THR A 17 -12.03 -0.90 18.73
C THR A 17 -10.87 -1.32 17.84
N ALA A 18 -10.56 -0.53 16.82
CA ALA A 18 -9.36 -0.77 16.04
C ALA A 18 -8.19 -0.95 17.01
N PRO A 19 -7.37 -2.01 16.85
CA PRO A 19 -6.26 -2.23 17.77
C PRO A 19 -5.41 -0.95 17.81
N ALA A 20 -4.93 -0.59 18.99
CA ALA A 20 -4.04 0.54 19.13
C ALA A 20 -2.83 0.30 18.24
N PRO A 21 -2.39 1.30 17.45
CA PRO A 21 -1.22 1.17 16.61
C PRO A 21 -0.01 0.72 17.46
N LEU A 22 0.75 -0.24 16.93
CA LEU A 22 1.98 -0.66 17.56
C LEU A 22 3.08 0.35 17.26
N ALA A 23 3.83 0.73 18.29
CA ALA A 23 5.01 1.58 18.15
C ALA A 23 6.18 0.96 18.94
N SER A 24 7.40 1.08 18.40
CA SER A 24 8.63 0.56 19.00
C SER A 24 8.92 1.24 20.37
N SER A 25 8.58 2.53 20.50
CA SER A 25 8.63 3.24 21.77
C SER A 25 7.64 4.41 21.77
N LYS A 26 7.30 4.87 22.97
CA LYS A 26 6.47 6.07 23.15
C LYS A 26 7.18 7.32 22.60
N GLU A 27 8.47 7.44 22.84
CA GLU A 27 9.28 8.56 22.38
C GLU A 27 9.27 8.66 20.84
N VAL A 28 9.51 7.53 20.15
CA VAL A 28 9.48 7.44 18.69
C VAL A 28 8.11 7.83 18.16
N PHE A 29 7.04 7.35 18.77
CA PHE A 29 5.68 7.70 18.39
C PHE A 29 5.37 9.20 18.55
N GLU A 30 5.76 9.79 19.68
CA GLU A 30 5.58 11.22 19.94
C GLU A 30 6.36 12.10 18.96
N LYS A 31 7.62 11.72 18.62
CA LYS A 31 8.44 12.37 17.62
C LYS A 31 7.78 12.35 16.23
N MET A 32 7.24 11.22 15.83
CA MET A 32 6.50 11.06 14.57
C MET A 32 5.25 11.95 14.53
N MET A 33 4.45 11.95 15.59
CA MET A 33 3.24 12.77 15.67
C MET A 33 3.55 14.26 15.65
N ALA A 34 4.63 14.69 16.29
CA ALA A 34 5.09 16.07 16.23
C ALA A 34 5.53 16.47 14.82
N ALA A 35 6.32 15.65 14.14
CA ALA A 35 6.77 15.91 12.76
C ALA A 35 5.57 16.04 11.79
N LYS A 36 4.54 15.23 11.95
CA LYS A 36 3.32 15.29 11.15
C LYS A 36 2.57 16.63 11.27
N GLN A 37 2.66 17.30 12.43
CA GLN A 37 1.97 18.57 12.67
C GLN A 37 2.68 19.78 12.05
N VAL A 38 3.99 19.71 11.88
CA VAL A 38 4.81 20.87 11.51
C VAL A 38 4.92 21.06 10.00
N ASN A 39 4.81 20.02 9.22
CA ASN A 39 4.91 20.03 7.74
C ASN A 39 6.11 20.86 7.20
N ASP A 40 7.28 20.73 7.81
CA ASP A 40 8.48 21.55 7.60
C ASP A 40 9.53 20.91 6.68
N GLY A 41 9.16 19.92 5.91
CA GLY A 41 10.10 19.16 5.05
C GLY A 41 10.94 18.12 5.82
N ASN A 42 10.93 18.12 7.15
CA ASN A 42 11.65 17.16 7.98
C ASN A 42 10.85 15.87 8.26
N TYR A 43 9.60 15.85 7.83
CA TYR A 43 8.67 14.73 8.08
C TYR A 43 9.25 13.38 7.65
N TRP A 44 9.74 13.29 6.42
CA TRP A 44 10.27 12.03 5.89
C TRP A 44 11.58 11.60 6.56
N SER A 45 12.44 12.54 7.01
CA SER A 45 13.61 12.20 7.80
C SER A 45 13.23 11.51 9.11
N VAL A 46 12.24 12.05 9.81
CA VAL A 46 11.70 11.44 11.04
C VAL A 46 11.04 10.11 10.75
N MET A 47 10.24 10.02 9.68
CA MET A 47 9.57 8.77 9.31
C MET A 47 10.54 7.64 9.00
N ARG A 48 11.67 7.92 8.34
CA ARG A 48 12.72 6.93 8.09
C ARG A 48 13.27 6.34 9.38
N GLU A 49 13.57 7.18 10.38
CA GLU A 49 14.02 6.72 11.70
C GLU A 49 12.95 5.84 12.39
N VAL A 50 11.68 6.23 12.26
CA VAL A 50 10.56 5.47 12.84
C VAL A 50 10.40 4.12 12.15
N PHE A 51 10.44 4.08 10.82
CA PHE A 51 10.36 2.82 10.06
C PHE A 51 11.52 1.88 10.41
N ALA A 52 12.74 2.40 10.49
CA ALA A 52 13.90 1.60 10.87
C ALA A 52 13.72 1.01 12.29
N SER A 53 13.32 1.84 13.25
CA SER A 53 13.07 1.41 14.63
C SER A 53 11.94 0.38 14.75
N ASP A 54 10.81 0.60 14.07
CA ASP A 54 9.69 -0.32 14.09
C ASP A 54 10.07 -1.66 13.41
N PHE A 55 10.79 -1.61 12.29
CA PHE A 55 11.25 -2.81 11.60
C PHE A 55 12.22 -3.66 12.43
N GLU A 56 13.07 -3.02 13.23
CA GLU A 56 14.01 -3.71 14.13
C GLU A 56 13.31 -4.32 15.36
N ASN A 57 12.35 -3.60 15.95
CA ASN A 57 11.84 -3.87 17.30
C ASN A 57 10.42 -4.42 17.35
N LEU A 58 9.64 -4.34 16.26
CA LEU A 58 8.25 -4.81 16.25
C LEU A 58 8.08 -6.12 15.48
N PRO A 59 7.06 -6.93 15.82
CA PRO A 59 6.74 -8.16 15.11
C PRO A 59 6.29 -7.85 13.69
N LYS A 60 7.01 -8.38 12.68
CA LYS A 60 6.75 -8.16 11.27
C LYS A 60 5.42 -8.74 10.80
N GLU A 61 4.96 -9.78 11.49
CA GLU A 61 3.64 -10.40 11.28
C GLU A 61 2.48 -9.43 11.52
N ARG A 62 2.77 -8.28 12.11
CA ARG A 62 1.79 -7.24 12.42
C ARG A 62 2.17 -5.87 11.82
N PHE A 63 3.00 -5.83 10.77
CA PHE A 63 3.52 -4.56 10.25
C PHE A 63 2.41 -3.62 9.74
N LYS A 64 1.29 -4.16 9.27
CA LYS A 64 0.16 -3.34 8.79
C LYS A 64 -0.54 -2.55 9.90
N VAL A 65 -0.29 -2.88 11.17
CA VAL A 65 -0.81 -2.14 12.32
C VAL A 65 0.28 -1.37 13.08
N TRP A 66 1.49 -1.27 12.53
CA TRP A 66 2.50 -0.39 13.10
C TRP A 66 2.06 1.08 12.97
N ALA A 67 2.40 1.87 13.98
CA ALA A 67 2.08 3.30 13.97
C ALA A 67 2.66 4.03 12.76
N SER A 68 3.88 3.69 12.35
CA SER A 68 4.53 4.21 11.14
C SER A 68 3.72 3.93 9.86
N VAL A 69 3.13 2.74 9.75
CA VAL A 69 2.31 2.36 8.59
C VAL A 69 0.91 2.99 8.65
N MET A 70 0.26 2.94 9.81
CA MET A 70 -1.13 3.41 9.95
C MET A 70 -1.28 4.93 9.92
N THR A 71 -0.24 5.67 10.30
CA THR A 71 -0.32 7.14 10.38
C THR A 71 0.10 7.85 9.10
N VAL A 72 0.75 7.17 8.18
CA VAL A 72 0.99 7.72 6.84
C VAL A 72 -0.37 7.79 6.12
N PRO A 73 -0.87 8.96 5.77
CA PRO A 73 -2.19 9.07 5.15
C PRO A 73 -2.10 8.66 3.69
N PHE A 74 -2.28 7.38 3.41
CA PHE A 74 -2.35 6.88 2.03
C PHE A 74 -3.65 7.26 1.32
N MET A 75 -4.67 7.70 2.07
CA MET A 75 -5.93 8.14 1.47
C MET A 75 -6.64 9.20 2.31
N THR A 76 -7.14 10.25 1.66
CA THR A 76 -8.10 11.15 2.28
C THR A 76 -9.50 10.53 2.21
N ARG A 77 -10.26 10.58 3.31
CA ARG A 77 -11.66 10.11 3.35
C ARG A 77 -12.53 10.71 2.24
N ALA A 78 -12.21 11.93 1.80
CA ALA A 78 -12.96 12.64 0.79
C ALA A 78 -12.96 11.95 -0.59
N ARG A 79 -11.90 11.23 -0.95
CA ARG A 79 -11.79 10.52 -2.24
C ARG A 79 -12.12 9.03 -2.17
N PHE A 80 -12.36 8.49 -0.98
CA PHE A 80 -12.65 7.07 -0.81
C PHE A 80 -13.84 6.62 -1.64
N PHE A 81 -14.93 7.38 -1.62
CA PHE A 81 -16.13 7.02 -2.38
C PHE A 81 -15.91 7.06 -3.89
N ASP A 82 -15.10 8.00 -4.38
CA ASP A 82 -14.76 8.08 -5.81
C ASP A 82 -13.97 6.88 -6.27
N TYR A 83 -12.94 6.49 -5.50
CA TYR A 83 -12.13 5.30 -5.77
C TYR A 83 -12.96 4.02 -5.70
N PHE A 84 -13.79 3.91 -4.69
CA PHE A 84 -14.69 2.78 -4.51
C PHE A 84 -15.69 2.66 -5.66
N ALA A 85 -16.27 3.78 -6.09
CA ALA A 85 -17.18 3.83 -7.23
C ALA A 85 -16.51 3.40 -8.55
N ALA A 86 -15.23 3.71 -8.73
CA ALA A 86 -14.48 3.30 -9.91
C ALA A 86 -14.14 1.79 -9.89
N VAL A 87 -13.78 1.25 -8.73
CA VAL A 87 -13.29 -0.13 -8.58
C VAL A 87 -14.43 -1.16 -8.58
N LEU A 88 -15.56 -0.85 -7.96
CA LEU A 88 -16.65 -1.81 -7.80
C LEU A 88 -17.20 -2.40 -9.12
N PRO A 89 -17.51 -1.60 -10.16
CA PRO A 89 -17.94 -2.14 -11.44
C PRO A 89 -16.88 -3.06 -12.04
N ALA A 90 -15.61 -2.62 -12.06
CA ALA A 90 -14.51 -3.39 -12.61
C ALA A 90 -14.30 -4.74 -11.89
N ALA A 91 -14.40 -4.76 -10.56
CA ALA A 91 -14.30 -5.98 -9.77
C ALA A 91 -15.47 -6.94 -9.98
N LYS A 92 -16.65 -6.42 -10.32
CA LYS A 92 -17.82 -7.26 -10.69
C LYS A 92 -17.65 -7.93 -12.05
N GLU A 93 -17.07 -7.23 -12.99
CA GLU A 93 -16.92 -7.68 -14.36
C GLU A 93 -15.66 -8.55 -14.56
N ASN A 94 -14.65 -8.39 -13.71
CA ASN A 94 -13.36 -9.06 -13.86
C ASN A 94 -12.89 -9.72 -12.56
N SER A 95 -12.86 -11.06 -12.56
CA SER A 95 -12.47 -11.86 -11.40
C SER A 95 -11.00 -11.67 -10.99
N LYS A 96 -10.09 -11.29 -11.91
CA LYS A 96 -8.70 -10.96 -11.58
C LYS A 96 -8.61 -9.67 -10.78
N ILE A 97 -9.42 -8.66 -11.14
CA ILE A 97 -9.50 -7.40 -10.38
C ILE A 97 -10.02 -7.68 -8.98
N ARG A 98 -11.08 -8.49 -8.86
CA ARG A 98 -11.60 -8.90 -7.55
C ARG A 98 -10.52 -9.61 -6.72
N TYR A 99 -9.85 -10.61 -7.30
CA TYR A 99 -8.77 -11.33 -6.63
C TYR A 99 -7.60 -10.42 -6.22
N ALA A 100 -7.23 -9.47 -7.07
CA ALA A 100 -6.16 -8.53 -6.77
C ALA A 100 -6.51 -7.52 -5.67
N LEU A 101 -7.79 -7.27 -5.43
CA LEU A 101 -8.25 -6.46 -4.29
C LEU A 101 -8.11 -7.17 -2.95
N GLU A 102 -8.12 -8.50 -2.93
CA GLU A 102 -8.02 -9.26 -1.70
C GLU A 102 -6.66 -9.04 -1.04
N ASP A 103 -6.70 -8.56 0.21
CA ASP A 103 -5.52 -8.32 1.02
C ASP A 103 -4.97 -9.67 1.50
N PRO A 104 -3.70 -9.98 1.24
CA PRO A 104 -3.11 -11.21 1.74
C PRO A 104 -3.00 -11.20 3.27
N ASP A 105 -3.12 -12.38 3.88
CA ASP A 105 -2.99 -12.61 5.32
C ASP A 105 -1.54 -12.47 5.81
N ILE A 106 -0.85 -11.46 5.34
CA ILE A 106 0.55 -11.19 5.66
C ILE A 106 0.66 -9.79 6.26
N GLY A 107 1.34 -9.71 7.39
CA GLY A 107 1.52 -8.44 8.10
C GLY A 107 0.30 -8.01 8.92
N ILE A 108 -0.68 -8.88 9.08
CA ILE A 108 -1.87 -8.68 9.91
C ILE A 108 -2.28 -10.00 10.56
N THR A 109 -2.57 -9.97 11.86
CA THR A 109 -3.09 -11.14 12.57
C THR A 109 -4.62 -11.16 12.53
N GLU A 110 -5.23 -12.31 12.85
CA GLU A 110 -6.68 -12.44 12.93
C GLU A 110 -7.33 -11.42 13.87
N GLN A 111 -6.65 -11.08 14.95
CA GLN A 111 -7.13 -10.06 15.90
C GLN A 111 -7.19 -8.65 15.30
N ASP A 112 -6.32 -8.37 14.34
CA ASP A 112 -6.18 -7.05 13.73
C ASP A 112 -7.06 -6.89 12.47
N ARG A 113 -7.62 -7.98 11.92
CA ARG A 113 -8.36 -7.99 10.65
C ARG A 113 -9.56 -7.07 10.60
N GLY A 114 -10.17 -6.77 11.73
CA GLY A 114 -11.36 -5.92 11.79
C GLY A 114 -11.23 -4.57 11.10
N ILE A 115 -10.03 -4.03 10.99
CA ILE A 115 -9.76 -2.77 10.29
C ILE A 115 -9.70 -2.89 8.77
N TYR A 116 -9.59 -4.12 8.25
CA TYR A 116 -9.47 -4.42 6.82
C TYR A 116 -10.72 -5.07 6.22
N ASN A 117 -11.74 -5.36 7.03
CA ASN A 117 -12.98 -5.99 6.60
C ASN A 117 -13.95 -4.94 6.02
N LEU A 118 -13.65 -4.43 4.83
CA LEU A 118 -14.52 -3.50 4.10
C LEU A 118 -15.65 -4.23 3.34
N PHE A 119 -15.52 -5.55 3.15
CA PHE A 119 -16.50 -6.42 2.51
C PHE A 119 -16.83 -7.61 3.42
N GLU A 120 -18.01 -8.22 3.25
CA GLU A 120 -18.41 -9.38 4.03
C GLU A 120 -17.67 -10.66 3.66
N ASP A 121 -17.24 -10.77 2.41
CA ASP A 121 -16.73 -12.00 1.81
C ASP A 121 -15.21 -12.02 1.56
N PHE A 122 -14.52 -10.89 1.73
CA PHE A 122 -13.06 -10.83 1.65
C PHE A 122 -12.47 -9.61 2.35
N THR A 123 -11.22 -9.75 2.77
CA THR A 123 -10.45 -8.67 3.40
C THR A 123 -9.82 -7.79 2.33
N THR A 124 -9.98 -6.49 2.45
CA THR A 124 -9.26 -5.52 1.62
C THR A 124 -8.99 -4.24 2.39
N SER A 125 -7.88 -3.59 2.11
CA SER A 125 -7.53 -2.30 2.69
C SER A 125 -7.99 -1.13 1.81
N MET A 126 -8.13 0.04 2.44
CA MET A 126 -8.36 1.30 1.70
C MET A 126 -7.22 1.60 0.73
N ASN A 127 -5.98 1.23 1.09
CA ASN A 127 -4.81 1.39 0.26
C ASN A 127 -4.92 0.57 -1.04
N ARG A 128 -5.32 -0.69 -0.95
CA ARG A 128 -5.53 -1.55 -2.12
C ARG A 128 -6.64 -1.03 -3.04
N ILE A 129 -7.74 -0.54 -2.46
CA ILE A 129 -8.81 0.10 -3.23
C ILE A 129 -8.28 1.31 -3.98
N GLN A 130 -7.47 2.15 -3.35
CA GLN A 130 -6.87 3.33 -3.96
C GLN A 130 -5.93 2.94 -5.12
N HIS A 131 -5.02 2.01 -4.91
CA HIS A 131 -4.10 1.55 -5.94
C HIS A 131 -4.84 0.96 -7.14
N MET A 132 -5.83 0.09 -6.89
CA MET A 132 -6.67 -0.46 -7.93
C MET A 132 -7.45 0.63 -8.67
N ALA A 133 -7.96 1.62 -7.97
CA ALA A 133 -8.67 2.74 -8.60
C ALA A 133 -7.76 3.52 -9.54
N HIS A 134 -6.51 3.79 -9.14
CA HIS A 134 -5.55 4.44 -10.03
C HIS A 134 -5.30 3.63 -11.31
N LEU A 135 -5.17 2.33 -11.21
CA LEU A 135 -5.02 1.48 -12.39
C LEU A 135 -6.27 1.53 -13.29
N VAL A 136 -7.45 1.30 -12.72
CA VAL A 136 -8.73 1.27 -13.45
C VAL A 136 -9.04 2.61 -14.09
N MET A 137 -8.91 3.71 -13.36
CA MET A 137 -9.22 5.06 -13.85
C MET A 137 -8.27 5.52 -14.97
N ASN A 138 -7.04 5.00 -15.00
CA ASN A 138 -6.08 5.24 -16.07
C ASN A 138 -6.16 4.20 -17.20
N GLY A 139 -7.16 3.32 -17.18
CA GLY A 139 -7.42 2.36 -18.24
C GLY A 139 -6.42 1.19 -18.32
N TRP A 140 -5.73 0.90 -17.21
CA TRP A 140 -4.89 -0.27 -17.08
C TRP A 140 -5.74 -1.49 -16.79
N THR A 141 -5.74 -2.44 -17.72
CA THR A 141 -6.44 -3.73 -17.59
C THR A 141 -5.42 -4.84 -17.32
N PRO A 142 -5.88 -6.01 -16.84
CA PRO A 142 -4.99 -7.17 -16.67
C PRO A 142 -4.25 -7.55 -17.94
N GLU A 143 -4.90 -7.43 -19.11
CA GLU A 143 -4.30 -7.76 -20.40
C GLU A 143 -3.15 -6.80 -20.74
N LYS A 144 -3.37 -5.48 -20.60
CA LYS A 144 -2.33 -4.47 -20.84
C LYS A 144 -1.15 -4.62 -19.88
N LEU A 145 -1.41 -4.88 -18.61
CA LEU A 145 -0.34 -5.08 -17.62
C LEU A 145 0.48 -6.34 -17.93
N ALA A 146 -0.16 -7.39 -18.44
CA ALA A 146 0.53 -8.63 -18.79
C ALA A 146 1.44 -8.51 -20.04
N GLU A 147 1.32 -7.45 -20.84
CA GLU A 147 2.15 -7.16 -22.00
C GLU A 147 3.42 -6.37 -21.67
N LEU A 148 3.53 -5.82 -20.44
CA LEU A 148 4.67 -5.03 -20.03
C LEU A 148 5.84 -5.91 -19.59
N ASP A 149 7.07 -5.46 -19.90
CA ASP A 149 8.30 -6.09 -19.46
C ASP A 149 8.84 -5.48 -18.16
N THR A 150 8.69 -4.15 -18.00
CA THR A 150 9.25 -3.43 -16.85
C THR A 150 8.29 -2.36 -16.34
N ILE A 151 8.06 -2.40 -15.02
CA ILE A 151 7.33 -1.35 -14.29
C ILE A 151 8.26 -0.75 -13.25
N VAL A 152 8.27 0.58 -13.16
CA VAL A 152 8.94 1.34 -12.09
C VAL A 152 7.90 2.04 -11.22
N GLU A 153 7.99 1.84 -9.92
CA GLU A 153 7.17 2.55 -8.93
C GLU A 153 8.04 3.49 -8.09
N LEU A 154 7.61 4.73 -8.00
CA LEU A 154 8.23 5.74 -7.14
C LEU A 154 7.45 5.84 -5.83
N GLY A 155 8.09 5.47 -4.71
CA GLY A 155 7.47 5.48 -3.38
C GLY A 155 6.40 4.39 -3.23
N GLY A 156 6.83 3.15 -3.08
CA GLY A 156 5.93 1.99 -3.04
C GLY A 156 5.11 1.82 -1.76
N GLY A 157 5.27 2.70 -0.78
CA GLY A 157 4.58 2.57 0.51
C GLY A 157 4.86 1.23 1.19
N ILE A 158 3.83 0.43 1.46
CA ILE A 158 4.02 -0.92 2.03
C ILE A 158 4.19 -2.02 0.95
N GLY A 159 4.17 -1.66 -0.34
CA GLY A 159 4.34 -2.61 -1.44
C GLY A 159 3.05 -3.20 -2.03
N ASP A 160 1.89 -2.70 -1.65
CA ASP A 160 0.61 -3.25 -2.12
C ASP A 160 0.41 -3.12 -3.63
N MET A 161 0.90 -2.04 -4.27
CA MET A 161 0.73 -1.85 -5.72
C MET A 161 1.42 -2.96 -6.52
N ALA A 162 2.63 -3.35 -6.14
CA ALA A 162 3.35 -4.43 -6.80
C ALA A 162 2.58 -5.77 -6.69
N ASP A 163 2.07 -6.13 -5.51
CA ASP A 163 1.25 -7.33 -5.33
C ASP A 163 -0.02 -7.29 -6.20
N ILE A 164 -0.71 -6.16 -6.23
CA ILE A 164 -1.89 -5.97 -7.08
C ILE A 164 -1.55 -6.23 -8.55
N VAL A 165 -0.46 -5.62 -9.04
CA VAL A 165 -0.05 -5.72 -10.44
C VAL A 165 0.32 -7.17 -10.80
N TYR A 166 1.02 -7.90 -9.93
CA TYR A 166 1.30 -9.33 -10.14
C TYR A 166 0.02 -10.18 -10.12
N LYS A 167 -0.91 -9.93 -9.20
CA LYS A 167 -2.21 -10.62 -9.19
C LYS A 167 -3.06 -10.33 -10.43
N LEU A 168 -2.88 -9.18 -11.06
CA LEU A 168 -3.53 -8.84 -12.32
C LEU A 168 -2.89 -9.55 -13.54
N GLY A 169 -1.71 -10.15 -13.39
CA GLY A 169 -1.11 -10.98 -14.42
C GLY A 169 0.22 -10.47 -14.99
N PHE A 170 0.76 -9.37 -14.47
CA PHE A 170 2.12 -8.94 -14.79
C PHE A 170 3.14 -10.00 -14.39
N LYS A 171 4.18 -10.19 -15.21
CA LYS A 171 5.23 -11.22 -14.99
C LYS A 171 6.63 -10.65 -15.18
N GLY A 172 6.72 -9.40 -15.57
CA GLY A 172 7.98 -8.73 -15.85
C GLY A 172 8.74 -8.31 -14.59
N LYS A 173 9.69 -7.44 -14.76
CA LYS A 173 10.50 -6.86 -13.69
C LYS A 173 9.77 -5.67 -13.07
N TYR A 174 9.57 -5.69 -11.75
CA TYR A 174 9.01 -4.57 -11.01
C TYR A 174 10.11 -3.92 -10.16
N VAL A 175 10.34 -2.63 -10.32
CA VAL A 175 11.35 -1.86 -9.57
C VAL A 175 10.65 -0.86 -8.67
N ILE A 176 10.91 -0.93 -7.38
CA ILE A 176 10.40 0.04 -6.40
C ILE A 176 11.57 0.91 -5.95
N TYR A 177 11.47 2.20 -6.25
CA TYR A 177 12.37 3.21 -5.74
C TYR A 177 11.76 3.86 -4.50
N ASP A 178 12.39 3.65 -3.36
CA ASP A 178 11.93 4.18 -2.07
C ASP A 178 13.11 4.37 -1.12
N PHE A 179 12.87 4.93 0.05
CA PHE A 179 13.87 4.97 1.11
C PHE A 179 14.27 3.55 1.53
N ALA A 180 15.54 3.34 1.85
CA ALA A 180 16.05 2.01 2.20
C ALA A 180 15.30 1.39 3.38
N GLU A 181 14.90 2.20 4.36
CA GLU A 181 14.16 1.77 5.55
C GLU A 181 12.75 1.26 5.20
N VAL A 182 12.08 1.92 4.26
CA VAL A 182 10.77 1.50 3.74
C VAL A 182 10.94 0.27 2.84
N GLY A 183 11.96 0.28 1.98
CA GLY A 183 12.33 -0.84 1.11
C GLY A 183 12.58 -2.15 1.87
N ALA A 184 13.09 -2.08 3.11
CA ALA A 184 13.27 -3.26 3.95
C ALA A 184 11.93 -3.93 4.32
N ILE A 185 10.90 -3.12 4.62
CA ILE A 185 9.55 -3.63 4.92
C ILE A 185 8.92 -4.21 3.65
N GLN A 186 9.01 -3.48 2.52
CA GLN A 186 8.50 -3.92 1.23
C GLN A 186 9.13 -5.26 0.82
N LYS A 187 10.45 -5.37 0.95
CA LYS A 187 11.17 -6.59 0.61
C LYS A 187 10.69 -7.76 1.47
N TRP A 188 10.61 -7.58 2.79
CA TRP A 188 10.12 -8.62 3.68
C TRP A 188 8.70 -9.07 3.27
N TYR A 189 7.81 -8.12 2.98
CA TYR A 189 6.43 -8.39 2.57
C TYR A 189 6.37 -9.19 1.26
N HIS A 190 7.10 -8.75 0.24
CA HIS A 190 7.13 -9.43 -1.04
C HIS A 190 7.79 -10.81 -0.99
N ASP A 191 8.81 -10.99 -0.15
CA ASP A 191 9.41 -12.30 0.11
C ASP A 191 8.36 -13.28 0.71
N GLN A 192 7.51 -12.82 1.63
CA GLN A 192 6.42 -13.65 2.18
C GLN A 192 5.34 -13.98 1.12
N LEU A 193 5.12 -13.11 0.15
CA LEU A 193 4.21 -13.33 -0.97
C LEU A 193 4.79 -14.24 -2.05
N GLY A 194 6.08 -14.55 -1.99
CA GLY A 194 6.79 -15.34 -3.00
C GLY A 194 7.08 -14.59 -4.30
N HIS A 195 7.05 -13.26 -4.27
CA HIS A 195 7.41 -12.45 -5.44
C HIS A 195 8.93 -12.41 -5.61
N THR A 196 9.43 -12.87 -6.76
CA THR A 196 10.87 -12.99 -7.04
C THR A 196 11.41 -11.94 -8.01
N ASN A 197 10.55 -11.25 -8.74
CA ASN A 197 10.93 -10.31 -9.80
C ASN A 197 10.82 -8.84 -9.36
N ILE A 198 10.80 -8.59 -8.05
CA ILE A 198 10.75 -7.24 -7.50
C ILE A 198 12.14 -6.82 -7.04
N VAL A 199 12.57 -5.65 -7.52
CA VAL A 199 13.81 -4.99 -7.10
C VAL A 199 13.44 -3.81 -6.21
N HIS A 200 14.02 -3.77 -5.02
CA HIS A 200 13.88 -2.63 -4.09
C HIS A 200 15.18 -1.85 -4.12
N THR A 201 15.12 -0.57 -4.42
CA THR A 201 16.29 0.29 -4.51
C THR A 201 16.05 1.67 -3.94
N SER A 202 17.12 2.28 -3.41
CA SER A 202 17.17 3.69 -3.03
C SER A 202 18.17 4.46 -3.90
N ASP A 203 18.75 3.81 -4.92
CA ASP A 203 19.65 4.43 -5.87
C ASP A 203 18.88 4.78 -7.15
N VAL A 204 18.87 6.08 -7.50
CA VAL A 204 18.22 6.57 -8.72
C VAL A 204 18.87 5.98 -9.98
N ASN A 205 20.14 5.58 -9.93
CA ASN A 205 20.82 4.95 -11.05
C ASN A 205 20.31 3.54 -11.39
N ASP A 206 19.55 2.93 -10.48
CA ASP A 206 18.89 1.64 -10.73
C ASP A 206 17.56 1.78 -11.48
N LEU A 207 17.10 3.01 -11.72
CA LEU A 207 15.92 3.27 -12.54
C LEU A 207 16.29 3.15 -14.01
N PHE A 208 15.56 2.32 -14.71
CA PHE A 208 15.77 2.02 -16.15
C PHE A 208 14.61 2.55 -16.96
N ASP A 209 14.75 2.45 -18.28
CA ASP A 209 13.62 2.60 -19.20
C ASP A 209 12.53 1.61 -18.80
N ALA A 210 11.34 2.12 -18.51
CA ALA A 210 10.20 1.37 -18.07
C ALA A 210 9.04 1.54 -19.05
N ASP A 211 8.27 0.47 -19.27
CA ASP A 211 7.03 0.53 -20.04
C ASP A 211 5.95 1.31 -19.31
N LEU A 212 5.99 1.27 -17.97
CA LEU A 212 5.08 1.99 -17.11
C LEU A 212 5.82 2.53 -15.87
N MET A 213 5.63 3.82 -15.60
CA MET A 213 6.03 4.42 -14.35
C MET A 213 4.80 4.74 -13.49
N ILE A 214 4.82 4.31 -12.23
CA ILE A 214 3.77 4.54 -11.25
C ILE A 214 4.29 5.46 -10.16
N GLY A 215 3.55 6.51 -9.85
CA GLY A 215 3.88 7.42 -8.75
C GLY A 215 2.58 7.93 -8.12
N THR A 216 2.03 7.13 -7.19
CA THR A 216 0.75 7.44 -6.55
C THR A 216 0.93 8.41 -5.40
N TRP A 217 1.25 9.58 -5.42
CA TRP A 217 1.53 10.63 -4.41
C TRP A 217 3.01 10.97 -4.26
N SER A 218 3.88 9.99 -4.24
CA SER A 218 5.32 10.15 -4.01
C SER A 218 5.98 11.13 -4.98
N PHE A 219 5.55 11.13 -6.25
CA PHE A 219 6.09 12.05 -7.25
C PHE A 219 5.92 13.52 -6.85
N THR A 220 4.83 13.88 -6.19
CA THR A 220 4.58 15.26 -5.71
C THR A 220 5.35 15.60 -4.45
N GLU A 221 5.84 14.60 -3.73
CA GLU A 221 6.61 14.75 -2.49
C GLU A 221 8.13 14.68 -2.71
N MET A 222 8.57 14.23 -3.89
CA MET A 222 9.98 14.19 -4.25
C MET A 222 10.55 15.63 -4.39
N PRO A 223 11.83 15.84 -4.06
CA PRO A 223 12.54 17.07 -4.37
C PRO A 223 12.47 17.43 -5.86
N ILE A 224 12.34 18.72 -6.18
CA ILE A 224 12.13 19.20 -7.56
C ILE A 224 13.26 18.78 -8.51
N ASP A 225 14.49 18.74 -8.02
CA ASP A 225 15.69 18.32 -8.75
C ASP A 225 15.67 16.83 -9.14
N LEU A 226 14.89 16.01 -8.44
CA LEU A 226 14.69 14.59 -8.77
C LEU A 226 13.47 14.34 -9.69
N ARG A 227 12.68 15.40 -10.00
CA ARG A 227 11.50 15.28 -10.90
C ARG A 227 11.84 15.54 -12.36
N ASN A 228 13.02 16.10 -12.64
CA ASN A 228 13.53 16.46 -13.97
C ASN A 228 14.49 15.40 -14.48
#